data_ee530f144e8355ebea61811cbb273955
#
_entry.id   ee530f144e8355ebea61811cbb273955
#
_cell.length_a   1.000
_cell.length_b   1.000
_cell.length_c   1.000
_cell.angle_alpha   90.00
_cell.angle_beta   90.00
_cell.angle_gamma   90.00
#
_symmetry.space_group_name_H-M   'P 1'
#
loop_
_entity.id
_entity.type
_entity.pdbx_description
1 polymer ?
#
loop_
_entity_poly.entity_id
_entity_poly.type
_entity_poly.pdbx_seq_one_letter_code
_entity_poly.pdbx_strand_id
1 'polypeptide(L)'
;ISEIGQKPKSLSEIDGQYMGLIKLSSYGVEQLKHIFHSSVKKGSLLGKKIETAYMTDLLQAIIQSGERVTAVPTYSEWVEVDTVKDLKLEVTTERLDKIHHE
;
A
#
# COMPACT_ATOMS: atom_id res chain seq x y z
N ILE A 1 2.81 -8.10 -7.91
CA ILE A 1 1.77 -7.04 -7.90
C ILE A 1 1.80 -6.31 -9.22
N SER A 2 0.68 -6.21 -9.89
CA SER A 2 0.54 -5.47 -11.14
C SER A 2 -0.10 -4.09 -10.92
N GLU A 3 -1.02 -4.00 -9.99
CA GLU A 3 -1.70 -2.75 -9.67
C GLU A 3 -1.87 -2.58 -8.16
N ILE A 4 -1.69 -1.37 -7.67
CA ILE A 4 -1.89 -1.01 -6.28
C ILE A 4 -2.42 0.42 -6.19
N GLY A 5 -3.35 0.66 -5.27
CA GLY A 5 -3.91 2.00 -5.04
C GLY A 5 -4.84 2.49 -6.14
N GLN A 6 -5.14 1.65 -7.13
CA GLN A 6 -6.06 1.98 -8.21
C GLN A 6 -7.47 1.54 -7.83
N LYS A 7 -8.47 2.30 -8.30
CA LYS A 7 -9.86 1.97 -8.03
C LYS A 7 -10.27 0.74 -8.85
N PRO A 8 -10.67 -0.37 -8.22
CA PRO A 8 -11.10 -1.55 -8.96
C PRO A 8 -12.48 -1.34 -9.60
N LYS A 9 -12.72 -2.04 -10.70
CA LYS A 9 -14.01 -2.02 -11.37
C LYS A 9 -15.02 -2.95 -10.69
N SER A 10 -14.54 -3.99 -10.02
CA SER A 10 -15.37 -4.96 -9.30
C SER A 10 -14.57 -5.60 -8.17
N LEU A 11 -15.27 -6.23 -7.22
CA LEU A 11 -14.63 -6.95 -6.13
C LEU A 11 -13.77 -8.12 -6.59
N SER A 12 -14.09 -8.71 -7.74
CA SER A 12 -13.31 -9.83 -8.28
C SER A 12 -11.91 -9.42 -8.73
N GLU A 13 -11.64 -8.14 -8.93
CA GLU A 13 -10.32 -7.62 -9.27
C GLU A 13 -9.43 -7.41 -8.05
N ILE A 14 -9.99 -7.51 -6.84
CA ILE A 14 -9.25 -7.26 -5.61
C ILE A 14 -8.68 -8.58 -5.08
N ASP A 15 -7.35 -8.71 -5.10
CA ASP A 15 -6.64 -9.87 -4.55
C ASP A 15 -6.24 -9.69 -3.09
N GLY A 16 -6.10 -8.44 -2.64
CA GLY A 16 -5.70 -8.14 -1.27
C GLY A 16 -5.81 -6.66 -0.96
N GLN A 17 -5.64 -6.34 0.32
CA GLN A 17 -5.68 -4.96 0.83
C GLN A 17 -4.28 -4.55 1.29
N TYR A 18 -3.82 -3.38 0.83
CA TYR A 18 -2.58 -2.78 1.28
C TYR A 18 -2.72 -2.31 2.73
N MET A 19 -1.80 -2.75 3.60
CA MET A 19 -1.87 -2.43 5.03
C MET A 19 -0.77 -1.49 5.52
N GLY A 20 0.05 -0.96 4.63
CA GLY A 20 1.04 0.06 4.98
C GLY A 20 2.41 -0.46 5.40
N LEU A 21 2.65 -1.76 5.37
CA LEU A 21 3.95 -2.33 5.69
C LEU A 21 4.71 -2.66 4.40
N ILE A 22 5.90 -2.08 4.27
CA ILE A 22 6.75 -2.24 3.08
C ILE A 22 8.16 -2.57 3.52
N LYS A 23 8.75 -3.60 2.90
CA LYS A 23 10.17 -3.90 3.03
C LYS A 23 10.87 -3.59 1.73
N LEU A 24 11.95 -2.83 1.80
CA LEU A 24 12.74 -2.45 0.63
C LEU A 24 14.15 -3.02 0.75
N SER A 25 14.66 -3.59 -0.35
CA SER A 25 16.08 -3.92 -0.47
C SER A 25 16.88 -2.64 -0.71
N SER A 26 18.22 -2.72 -0.62
CA SER A 26 19.08 -1.58 -0.96
C SER A 26 18.81 -1.07 -2.38
N TYR A 27 18.65 -1.99 -3.33
CA TYR A 27 18.28 -1.66 -4.70
C TYR A 27 16.90 -0.99 -4.77
N GLY A 28 15.93 -1.54 -4.04
CA GLY A 28 14.57 -0.99 -3.98
C GLY A 28 14.54 0.43 -3.44
N VAL A 29 15.34 0.73 -2.42
CA VAL A 29 15.45 2.09 -1.86
C VAL A 29 15.99 3.05 -2.93
N GLU A 30 17.01 2.66 -3.67
CA GLU A 30 17.58 3.51 -4.73
C GLU A 30 16.56 3.77 -5.85
N GLN A 31 15.79 2.77 -6.25
CA GLN A 31 14.74 2.93 -7.26
C GLN A 31 13.63 3.84 -6.76
N LEU A 32 13.21 3.68 -5.51
CA LEU A 32 12.19 4.53 -4.90
C LEU A 32 12.65 6.00 -4.87
N LYS A 33 13.88 6.24 -4.43
CA LYS A 33 14.47 7.59 -4.41
C LYS A 33 14.50 8.19 -5.81
N HIS A 34 14.93 7.43 -6.81
CA HIS A 34 15.02 7.90 -8.18
C HIS A 34 13.67 8.35 -8.72
N ILE A 35 12.65 7.52 -8.53
CA ILE A 35 11.29 7.83 -8.99
C ILE A 35 10.72 9.03 -8.22
N PHE A 36 10.92 9.06 -6.91
CA PHE A 36 10.47 10.18 -6.07
C PHE A 36 11.09 11.51 -6.51
N HIS A 37 12.41 11.55 -6.65
CA HIS A 37 13.11 12.77 -7.06
C HIS A 37 12.72 13.22 -8.46
N SER A 38 12.56 12.29 -9.40
CA SER A 38 12.07 12.60 -10.74
C SER A 38 10.67 13.19 -10.70
N SER A 39 9.79 12.64 -9.87
CA SER A 39 8.41 13.11 -9.72
C SER A 39 8.35 14.50 -9.11
N VAL A 40 9.15 14.76 -8.08
CA VAL A 40 9.26 16.10 -7.48
C VAL A 40 9.72 17.12 -8.51
N LYS A 41 10.71 16.76 -9.31
CA LYS A 41 11.24 17.63 -10.38
C LYS A 41 10.18 17.96 -11.43
N LYS A 42 9.37 16.98 -11.80
CA LYS A 42 8.26 17.16 -12.74
C LYS A 42 7.04 17.83 -12.12
N GLY A 43 6.91 17.77 -10.79
CA GLY A 43 5.73 18.22 -10.07
C GLY A 43 4.52 17.29 -10.18
N SER A 44 4.71 16.10 -10.75
CA SER A 44 3.62 15.12 -10.95
C SER A 44 4.09 13.68 -10.81
N LEU A 45 3.16 12.82 -10.41
CA LEU A 45 3.36 11.38 -10.30
C LEU A 45 2.10 10.69 -10.82
N LEU A 46 2.27 9.83 -11.85
CA LEU A 46 1.14 9.15 -12.50
C LEU A 46 0.03 10.10 -12.96
N GLY A 47 0.41 11.28 -13.46
CA GLY A 47 -0.54 12.29 -13.91
C GLY A 47 -1.22 13.10 -12.80
N LYS A 48 -0.90 12.82 -11.54
CA LYS A 48 -1.40 13.58 -10.38
C LYS A 48 -0.37 14.60 -9.94
N LYS A 49 -0.84 15.70 -9.32
CA LYS A 49 0.06 16.65 -8.66
C LYS A 49 0.79 15.92 -7.53
N ILE A 50 2.09 16.18 -7.40
CA ILE A 50 2.91 15.50 -6.38
C ILE A 50 2.36 15.73 -4.96
N GLU A 51 1.78 16.89 -4.68
CA GLU A 51 1.22 17.23 -3.37
C GLU A 51 0.00 16.39 -3.00
N THR A 52 -0.66 15.78 -3.99
CA THR A 52 -1.86 14.94 -3.78
C THR A 52 -1.58 13.45 -3.95
N ALA A 53 -0.34 13.08 -4.21
CA ALA A 53 0.03 11.68 -4.41
C ALA A 53 0.15 10.93 -3.08
N TYR A 54 -0.18 9.64 -3.12
CA TYR A 54 -0.06 8.73 -1.98
C TYR A 54 1.13 7.80 -2.16
N MET A 55 1.52 7.10 -1.08
CA MET A 55 2.57 6.08 -1.16
C MET A 55 2.21 4.98 -2.17
N THR A 56 0.94 4.61 -2.29
CA THR A 56 0.49 3.62 -3.27
C THR A 56 0.70 4.10 -4.71
N ASP A 57 0.62 5.40 -4.97
CA ASP A 57 0.94 5.96 -6.29
C ASP A 57 2.42 5.80 -6.61
N LEU A 58 3.29 6.00 -5.63
CA LEU A 58 4.73 5.81 -5.78
C LEU A 58 5.05 4.33 -6.05
N LEU A 59 4.42 3.41 -5.33
CA LEU A 59 4.57 1.98 -5.56
C LEU A 59 4.08 1.57 -6.94
N GLN A 60 2.96 2.13 -7.39
CA GLN A 60 2.45 1.87 -8.74
C GLN A 60 3.43 2.36 -9.81
N ALA A 61 4.06 3.50 -9.60
CA ALA A 61 5.08 4.01 -10.52
C ALA A 61 6.29 3.09 -10.59
N ILE A 62 6.70 2.51 -9.47
CA ILE A 62 7.79 1.52 -9.41
C ILE A 62 7.42 0.29 -10.22
N ILE A 63 6.20 -0.21 -10.07
CA ILE A 63 5.68 -1.35 -10.83
C ILE A 63 5.70 -1.04 -12.34
N GLN A 64 5.22 0.12 -12.74
CA GLN A 64 5.17 0.53 -14.14
C GLN A 64 6.56 0.71 -14.75
N SER A 65 7.56 1.00 -13.93
CA SER A 65 8.95 1.10 -14.40
C SER A 65 9.58 -0.28 -14.69
N GLY A 66 8.88 -1.37 -14.39
CA GLY A 66 9.35 -2.73 -14.62
C GLY A 66 9.98 -3.39 -13.41
N GLU A 67 9.99 -2.73 -12.26
CA GLU A 67 10.54 -3.30 -11.04
C GLU A 67 9.57 -4.28 -10.39
N ARG A 68 10.12 -5.28 -9.70
CA ARG A 68 9.31 -6.30 -9.03
C ARG A 68 8.86 -5.79 -7.65
N VAL A 69 7.56 -5.81 -7.43
CA VAL A 69 6.95 -5.58 -6.12
C VAL A 69 6.14 -6.83 -5.76
N THR A 70 6.56 -7.50 -4.71
CA THR A 70 5.98 -8.79 -4.30
C THR A 70 5.05 -8.58 -3.12
N ALA A 71 3.86 -9.19 -3.18
CA ALA A 71 2.94 -9.21 -2.08
C ALA A 71 3.32 -10.32 -1.09
N VAL A 72 3.31 -9.98 0.21
CA VAL A 72 3.44 -10.96 1.29
C VAL A 72 2.10 -10.96 2.02
N PRO A 73 1.22 -11.93 1.72
CA PRO A 73 -0.12 -11.93 2.29
C PRO A 73 -0.09 -12.28 3.77
N THR A 74 -0.97 -11.63 4.54
CA THR A 74 -1.26 -11.96 5.92
C THR A 74 -2.75 -12.19 6.06
N TYR A 75 -3.15 -13.05 6.98
CA TYR A 75 -4.55 -13.46 7.11
C TYR A 75 -5.01 -13.23 8.55
N SER A 76 -5.90 -12.26 8.74
CA SER A 76 -6.61 -11.98 10.01
C SER A 76 -5.75 -11.66 11.25
N GLU A 77 -4.44 -11.45 11.10
CA GLU A 77 -3.54 -11.15 12.22
C GLU A 77 -3.19 -9.67 12.32
N TRP A 78 -4.03 -8.80 11.74
CA TRP A 78 -3.82 -7.37 11.74
C TRP A 78 -5.15 -6.62 11.88
N VAL A 79 -5.06 -5.39 12.38
CA VAL A 79 -6.20 -4.49 12.46
C VAL A 79 -5.76 -3.10 12.03
N GLU A 80 -6.70 -2.29 11.57
CA GLU A 80 -6.47 -0.92 11.18
C GLU A 80 -7.45 -0.04 11.94
N VAL A 81 -6.91 0.87 12.77
CA VAL A 81 -7.71 1.72 13.64
C VAL A 81 -7.33 3.17 13.40
N ASP A 82 -8.09 3.85 12.55
CA ASP A 82 -7.91 5.27 12.25
C ASP A 82 -8.87 6.14 13.05
N THR A 83 -9.98 5.57 13.51
CA THR A 83 -11.03 6.28 14.26
C THR A 83 -11.51 5.43 15.42
N VAL A 84 -12.23 6.06 16.36
CA VAL A 84 -12.87 5.34 17.48
C VAL A 84 -13.89 4.32 16.94
N LYS A 85 -14.56 4.65 15.84
CA LYS A 85 -15.50 3.75 15.18
C LYS A 85 -14.81 2.46 14.73
N ASP A 86 -13.62 2.56 14.15
CA ASP A 86 -12.84 1.39 13.71
C ASP A 86 -12.49 0.49 14.89
N LEU A 87 -12.16 1.08 16.04
CA LEU A 87 -11.85 0.33 17.25
C LEU A 87 -13.05 -0.50 17.75
N LYS A 88 -14.26 0.01 17.53
CA LYS A 88 -15.51 -0.63 17.98
C LYS A 88 -16.08 -1.64 16.99
N LEU A 89 -15.50 -1.77 15.79
CA LEU A 89 -15.97 -2.74 14.81
C LEU A 89 -15.75 -4.17 15.34
N GLU A 90 -16.73 -5.03 15.13
CA GLU A 90 -16.68 -6.43 15.55
C GLU A 90 -15.45 -7.14 14.95
N VAL A 91 -15.16 -6.89 13.68
CA VAL A 91 -13.99 -7.48 13.00
C VAL A 91 -12.69 -7.07 13.69
N THR A 92 -12.55 -5.81 14.11
CA THR A 92 -11.37 -5.32 14.83
C THR A 92 -11.23 -6.02 16.16
N THR A 93 -12.31 -6.12 16.93
CA THR A 93 -12.33 -6.80 18.22
C THR A 93 -11.95 -8.27 18.09
N GLU A 94 -12.52 -8.98 17.13
CA GLU A 94 -12.20 -10.37 16.86
C GLU A 94 -10.73 -10.57 16.53
N ARG A 95 -10.16 -9.71 15.70
CA ARG A 95 -8.74 -9.79 15.32
C ARG A 95 -7.82 -9.51 16.49
N LEU A 96 -8.15 -8.54 17.34
CA LEU A 96 -7.38 -8.23 18.55
C LEU A 96 -7.40 -9.39 19.51
N ASP A 97 -8.55 -10.02 19.73
CA ASP A 97 -8.68 -11.19 20.59
C ASP A 97 -7.82 -12.34 20.07
N LYS A 98 -7.84 -12.59 18.78
CA LYS A 98 -7.05 -13.63 18.13
C LYS A 98 -5.55 -13.41 18.32
N ILE A 99 -5.07 -12.17 18.13
CA ILE A 99 -3.67 -11.81 18.33
C ILE A 99 -3.27 -11.96 19.79
N HIS A 100 -4.13 -11.56 20.71
CA HIS A 100 -3.88 -11.62 22.15
C HIS A 100 -3.76 -13.05 22.66
N HIS A 101 -4.48 -14.00 22.09
CA HIS A 101 -4.48 -15.40 22.50
C HIS A 101 -3.46 -16.28 21.80
N GLU A 102 -2.73 -15.74 20.84
CA GLU A 102 -1.59 -16.40 20.22
C GLU A 102 -0.33 -16.15 21.04
#